data_d6bd3a1881c82dcb832076c4c7793244
#
_entry.id   d6bd3a1881c82dcb832076c4c7793244
#
_cell.length_a   1.000
_cell.length_b   1.000
_cell.length_c   1.000
_cell.angle_alpha   90.00
_cell.angle_beta   90.00
_cell.angle_gamma   90.00
#
_symmetry.space_group_name_H-M   'P 1'
#
loop_
_entity.id
_entity.type
_entity.pdbx_description
1 polymer ?
#
loop_
_entity_poly.entity_id
_entity_poly.type
_entity_poly.pdbx_seq_one_letter_code
_entity_poly.pdbx_strand_id
1 'polypeptide(L)'
;LTETQTADDGRFELTTADGQVDAGVLYLIAEGGLAKAGAGAAVNPAIRLMATLGTEPPEQVTINELTTVASAWTGAQFLDGNALRGSPLGLRIAAGNVPNLVDLETGGLGPVIVDPLNAPRTTTLAKMNTLGLLLSGCVTAIPDACAKLFDAATPPGGTPPADTLQAAQNIARHPWHNADKLFGLLDAFYPIPEG
;
A
#
# COMPACT_ATOMS: atom_id res chain seq x y z
N LEU A 1 6.22 20.28 -1.19
CA LEU A 1 6.41 18.94 -1.79
C LEU A 1 7.85 18.84 -2.25
N THR A 2 8.55 17.81 -1.82
CA THR A 2 9.89 17.47 -2.29
C THR A 2 9.76 16.21 -3.13
N GLU A 3 10.40 16.16 -4.29
CA GLU A 3 10.35 15.06 -5.22
C GLU A 3 11.77 14.55 -5.50
N THR A 4 11.92 13.26 -5.70
CA THR A 4 13.15 12.60 -6.13
C THR A 4 12.83 11.43 -7.03
N GLN A 5 13.81 10.93 -7.77
CA GLN A 5 13.70 9.69 -8.54
C GLN A 5 14.46 8.58 -7.82
N THR A 6 13.92 7.38 -7.87
CA THR A 6 14.64 6.19 -7.41
C THR A 6 15.79 5.86 -8.37
N ALA A 7 16.91 5.41 -7.81
CA ALA A 7 18.01 4.83 -8.58
C ALA A 7 17.61 3.44 -9.12
N ASP A 8 18.47 2.86 -9.97
CA ASP A 8 18.23 1.54 -10.59
C ASP A 8 18.08 0.40 -9.57
N ASP A 9 18.59 0.56 -8.36
CA ASP A 9 18.45 -0.37 -7.26
C ASP A 9 17.21 -0.11 -6.38
N GLY A 10 16.40 0.90 -6.75
CA GLY A 10 15.17 1.28 -6.04
C GLY A 10 15.41 2.21 -4.85
N ARG A 11 16.66 2.62 -4.57
CA ARG A 11 16.95 3.56 -3.48
C ARG A 11 16.61 4.99 -3.87
N PHE A 12 16.26 5.77 -2.87
CA PHE A 12 16.01 7.20 -2.99
C PHE A 12 16.50 7.95 -1.74
N GLU A 13 16.77 9.23 -1.90
CA GLU A 13 17.04 10.14 -0.80
C GLU A 13 16.12 11.34 -0.90
N LEU A 14 15.54 11.72 0.23
CA LEU A 14 14.71 12.90 0.37
C LEU A 14 15.23 13.74 1.53
N THR A 15 15.49 14.99 1.25
CA THR A 15 15.83 15.97 2.29
C THR A 15 14.56 16.76 2.63
N THR A 16 14.15 16.71 3.89
CA THR A 16 13.12 17.62 4.39
C THR A 16 13.75 18.98 4.64
N ALA A 17 13.11 20.05 4.18
CA ALA A 17 13.57 21.40 4.51
C ALA A 17 13.49 21.61 6.03
N ASP A 18 14.57 22.13 6.61
CA ASP A 18 14.67 22.39 8.03
C ASP A 18 13.50 23.22 8.56
N GLY A 19 12.83 22.73 9.57
CA GLY A 19 12.10 23.54 10.54
C GLY A 19 10.59 23.69 10.38
N GLN A 20 9.90 23.10 9.41
CA GLN A 20 8.44 23.19 9.35
C GLN A 20 7.79 21.85 8.99
N VAL A 21 7.68 20.99 9.98
CA VAL A 21 6.55 20.07 10.05
C VAL A 21 5.49 20.78 10.90
N ASP A 22 4.75 21.70 10.30
CA ASP A 22 3.52 22.17 10.91
C ASP A 22 2.69 20.93 11.21
N ALA A 23 2.47 20.61 12.48
CA ALA A 23 1.58 19.61 13.10
C ALA A 23 0.88 18.55 12.18
N GLY A 24 1.36 18.38 10.98
CA GLY A 24 0.83 17.51 9.93
C GLY A 24 1.44 16.11 9.97
N VAL A 25 0.75 15.18 9.36
CA VAL A 25 1.25 13.82 9.14
C VAL A 25 2.02 13.80 7.81
N LEU A 26 3.24 13.27 7.87
CA LEU A 26 4.09 13.06 6.71
C LEU A 26 3.76 11.72 6.05
N TYR A 27 3.85 11.68 4.75
CA TYR A 27 3.71 10.46 3.96
C TYR A 27 4.51 10.58 2.67
N LEU A 28 4.86 9.44 2.11
CA LEU A 28 5.55 9.32 0.82
C LEU A 28 4.65 8.59 -0.17
N ILE A 29 4.76 8.97 -1.44
CA ILE A 29 4.13 8.29 -2.57
C ILE A 29 5.20 7.98 -3.60
N ALA A 30 5.26 6.72 -4.02
CA ALA A 30 6.04 6.29 -5.17
C ALA A 30 5.09 6.03 -6.34
N GLU A 31 5.41 6.58 -7.51
CA GLU A 31 4.57 6.49 -8.71
C GLU A 31 5.33 5.86 -9.87
N GLY A 32 4.66 5.00 -10.61
CA GLY A 32 5.25 4.30 -11.74
C GLY A 32 6.24 3.24 -11.31
N GLY A 33 7.12 2.85 -12.20
CA GLY A 33 8.19 1.91 -11.93
C GLY A 33 8.25 0.78 -12.94
N LEU A 34 9.40 0.11 -12.95
CA LEU A 34 9.63 -1.09 -13.72
C LEU A 34 9.58 -2.27 -12.77
N ALA A 35 8.66 -3.21 -13.00
CA ALA A 35 8.83 -4.52 -12.40
C ALA A 35 10.23 -5.02 -12.77
N LYS A 36 10.96 -5.61 -11.83
CA LYS A 36 12.32 -6.14 -12.06
C LYS A 36 12.23 -7.37 -13.00
N ALA A 37 11.85 -7.13 -14.22
CA ALA A 37 11.71 -8.11 -15.26
C ALA A 37 12.53 -7.62 -16.47
N GLY A 38 13.42 -8.42 -16.93
CA GLY A 38 14.27 -8.37 -18.09
C GLY A 38 14.27 -7.17 -19.04
N ALA A 39 15.28 -7.06 -19.89
CA ALA A 39 15.41 -6.02 -20.88
C ALA A 39 14.12 -5.87 -21.73
N GLY A 40 13.49 -4.69 -21.65
CA GLY A 40 12.29 -4.37 -22.43
C GLY A 40 11.00 -4.18 -21.63
N ALA A 41 11.03 -4.28 -20.29
CA ALA A 41 9.87 -3.96 -19.47
C ALA A 41 9.50 -2.48 -19.60
N ALA A 42 8.24 -2.20 -19.90
CA ALA A 42 7.71 -0.83 -19.92
C ALA A 42 7.39 -0.36 -18.50
N VAL A 43 7.53 0.95 -18.26
CA VAL A 43 7.06 1.57 -17.02
C VAL A 43 5.58 1.24 -16.81
N ASN A 44 5.22 0.76 -15.63
CA ASN A 44 3.84 0.48 -15.27
C ASN A 44 3.24 1.72 -14.57
N PRO A 45 2.42 2.54 -15.28
CA PRO A 45 1.82 3.75 -14.71
C PRO A 45 0.73 3.45 -13.67
N ALA A 46 0.28 2.21 -13.59
CA ALA A 46 -0.72 1.76 -12.61
C ALA A 46 -0.13 1.53 -11.22
N ILE A 47 1.20 1.55 -11.08
CA ILE A 47 1.85 1.46 -9.77
C ILE A 47 1.78 2.80 -9.08
N ARG A 48 1.14 2.81 -7.92
CA ARG A 48 1.20 3.89 -6.93
C ARG A 48 1.23 3.27 -5.55
N LEU A 49 2.32 3.53 -4.83
CA LEU A 49 2.55 2.98 -3.50
C LEU A 49 2.67 4.12 -2.49
N MET A 50 2.32 3.83 -1.24
CA MET A 50 2.29 4.83 -0.18
C MET A 50 2.92 4.30 1.10
N ALA A 51 3.62 5.17 1.82
CA ALA A 51 4.04 4.96 3.21
C ALA A 51 3.65 6.19 4.05
N THR A 52 2.78 6.00 5.03
CA THR A 52 2.41 7.05 6.00
C THR A 52 3.36 7.00 7.17
N LEU A 53 4.14 8.07 7.35
CA LEU A 53 5.29 8.14 8.28
C LEU A 53 4.91 8.67 9.67
N GLY A 54 3.83 9.41 9.77
CA GLY A 54 3.46 10.09 11.03
C GLY A 54 4.03 11.50 11.12
N THR A 55 4.24 11.96 12.35
CA THR A 55 4.77 13.31 12.63
C THR A 55 6.29 13.35 12.74
N GLU A 56 6.91 12.20 12.97
CA GLU A 56 8.36 12.03 13.10
C GLU A 56 8.78 10.94 12.10
N PRO A 57 9.31 11.32 10.94
CA PRO A 57 9.71 10.34 9.93
C PRO A 57 10.91 9.53 10.40
N PRO A 58 10.97 8.22 10.13
CA PRO A 58 12.16 7.43 10.37
C PRO A 58 13.30 7.87 9.43
N GLU A 59 14.55 7.59 9.81
CA GLU A 59 15.72 7.84 8.96
C GLU A 59 15.73 6.99 7.71
N GLN A 60 15.17 5.80 7.78
CA GLN A 60 15.02 4.87 6.66
C GLN A 60 13.54 4.49 6.50
N VAL A 61 13.11 4.35 5.27
CA VAL A 61 11.74 3.96 4.95
C VAL A 61 11.72 3.07 3.72
N THR A 62 10.92 2.02 3.78
CA THR A 62 10.57 1.17 2.65
C THR A 62 9.17 1.49 2.19
N ILE A 63 9.00 1.74 0.88
CA ILE A 63 7.70 1.93 0.25
C ILE A 63 7.40 0.68 -0.58
N ASN A 64 6.39 -0.07 -0.20
CA ASN A 64 5.97 -1.29 -0.87
C ASN A 64 4.47 -1.54 -0.75
N GLU A 65 4.01 -2.72 -1.15
CA GLU A 65 2.61 -3.11 -1.11
C GLU A 65 2.06 -3.17 0.32
N LEU A 66 2.85 -3.67 1.28
CA LEU A 66 2.42 -3.75 2.68
C LEU A 66 2.31 -2.37 3.33
N THR A 67 3.26 -1.45 3.08
CA THR A 67 3.16 -0.08 3.56
C THR A 67 1.98 0.65 2.92
N THR A 68 1.65 0.34 1.65
CA THR A 68 0.49 0.87 0.95
C THR A 68 -0.81 0.38 1.55
N VAL A 69 -0.92 -0.93 1.80
CA VAL A 69 -2.11 -1.52 2.45
C VAL A 69 -2.30 -0.93 3.85
N ALA A 70 -1.24 -0.84 4.67
CA ALA A 70 -1.30 -0.27 6.00
C ALA A 70 -1.76 1.20 5.98
N SER A 71 -1.18 2.02 5.08
CA SER A 71 -1.53 3.43 4.91
C SER A 71 -2.98 3.61 4.44
N ALA A 72 -3.41 2.83 3.44
CA ALA A 72 -4.77 2.88 2.92
C ALA A 72 -5.80 2.40 3.96
N TRP A 73 -5.47 1.38 4.75
CA TRP A 73 -6.37 0.83 5.76
C TRP A 73 -6.56 1.80 6.94
N THR A 74 -5.47 2.30 7.52
CA THR A 74 -5.55 3.22 8.65
C THR A 74 -6.05 4.60 8.24
N GLY A 75 -5.70 5.04 7.02
CA GLY A 75 -6.07 6.33 6.44
C GLY A 75 -7.33 6.32 5.58
N ALA A 76 -8.11 5.22 5.49
CA ALA A 76 -9.18 5.04 4.52
C ALA A 76 -10.15 6.23 4.41
N GLN A 77 -10.57 6.79 5.54
CA GLN A 77 -11.49 7.93 5.59
C GLN A 77 -10.84 9.28 5.28
N PHE A 78 -9.52 9.37 5.34
CA PHE A 78 -8.76 10.60 5.16
C PHE A 78 -8.05 10.68 3.80
N LEU A 79 -7.92 9.56 3.09
CA LEU A 79 -7.24 9.50 1.82
C LEU A 79 -8.15 10.05 0.72
N ASP A 80 -7.70 11.09 0.02
CA ASP A 80 -8.39 11.74 -1.09
C ASP A 80 -7.42 11.83 -2.28
N GLY A 81 -7.55 10.91 -3.21
CA GLY A 81 -6.55 10.68 -4.25
C GLY A 81 -5.18 10.34 -3.63
N ASN A 82 -4.21 11.22 -3.83
CA ASN A 82 -2.84 11.08 -3.32
C ASN A 82 -2.62 11.84 -2.00
N ALA A 83 -3.65 12.45 -1.42
CA ALA A 83 -3.50 13.31 -0.26
C ALA A 83 -4.23 12.77 0.96
N LEU A 84 -3.62 12.90 2.13
CA LEU A 84 -4.29 12.72 3.41
C LEU A 84 -4.94 14.05 3.83
N ARG A 85 -6.28 14.06 3.99
CA ARG A 85 -7.07 15.21 4.36
C ARG A 85 -7.96 14.89 5.55
N GLY A 86 -7.91 15.73 6.58
CA GLY A 86 -8.73 15.51 7.77
C GLY A 86 -8.32 16.40 8.94
N SER A 87 -8.95 16.19 10.08
CA SER A 87 -8.56 16.89 11.30
C SER A 87 -7.15 16.45 11.74
N PRO A 88 -6.32 17.35 12.29
CA PRO A 88 -4.98 17.00 12.74
C PRO A 88 -4.93 15.83 13.73
N LEU A 89 -5.91 15.73 14.63
CA LEU A 89 -6.01 14.63 15.55
C LEU A 89 -6.34 13.31 14.85
N GLY A 90 -7.31 13.32 13.93
CA GLY A 90 -7.69 12.12 13.18
C GLY A 90 -6.55 11.59 12.35
N LEU A 91 -5.81 12.47 11.65
CA LEU A 91 -4.64 12.10 10.86
C LEU A 91 -3.52 11.51 11.73
N ARG A 92 -3.23 12.09 12.90
CA ARG A 92 -2.23 11.55 13.82
C ARG A 92 -2.62 10.18 14.38
N ILE A 93 -3.90 9.97 14.71
CA ILE A 93 -4.39 8.65 15.14
C ILE A 93 -4.26 7.62 14.03
N ALA A 94 -4.66 7.95 12.81
CA ALA A 94 -4.53 7.07 11.66
C ALA A 94 -3.07 6.68 11.42
N ALA A 95 -2.17 7.66 11.34
CA ALA A 95 -0.75 7.45 11.14
C ALA A 95 -0.09 6.66 12.28
N GLY A 96 -0.47 6.93 13.53
CA GLY A 96 0.03 6.19 14.70
C GLY A 96 -0.36 4.71 14.74
N ASN A 97 -1.34 4.29 13.94
CA ASN A 97 -1.71 2.89 13.80
C ASN A 97 -0.93 2.15 12.71
N VAL A 98 -0.25 2.84 11.81
CA VAL A 98 0.52 2.21 10.71
C VAL A 98 1.61 1.28 11.24
N PRO A 99 2.44 1.66 12.24
CA PRO A 99 3.48 0.79 12.78
C PRO A 99 2.96 -0.50 13.45
N ASN A 100 1.68 -0.56 13.79
CA ASN A 100 1.08 -1.80 14.30
C ASN A 100 0.94 -2.85 13.19
N LEU A 101 0.77 -2.42 11.93
CA LEU A 101 0.50 -3.26 10.77
C LEU A 101 1.75 -3.54 9.95
N VAL A 102 2.66 -2.59 9.86
CA VAL A 102 3.85 -2.65 9.01
C VAL A 102 5.06 -2.03 9.73
N ASP A 103 6.21 -2.64 9.55
CA ASP A 103 7.50 -2.05 9.91
C ASP A 103 7.93 -1.13 8.76
N LEU A 104 8.00 0.17 9.00
CA LEU A 104 8.30 1.16 7.97
C LEU A 104 9.76 1.11 7.49
N GLU A 105 10.69 0.65 8.31
CA GLU A 105 12.11 0.55 7.94
C GLU A 105 12.34 -0.61 6.97
N THR A 106 11.82 -1.78 7.32
CA THR A 106 12.02 -3.00 6.53
C THR A 106 10.95 -3.23 5.45
N GLY A 107 9.80 -2.56 5.56
CA GLY A 107 8.62 -2.83 4.75
C GLY A 107 7.93 -4.16 5.07
N GLY A 108 8.34 -4.83 6.13
CA GLY A 108 7.78 -6.09 6.60
C GLY A 108 6.53 -5.93 7.45
N LEU A 109 6.00 -7.03 7.94
CA LEU A 109 4.82 -7.02 8.82
C LEU A 109 5.16 -6.42 10.18
N GLY A 110 4.26 -5.61 10.71
CA GLY A 110 4.42 -4.91 11.98
C GLY A 110 4.42 -5.84 13.20
N PRO A 111 5.12 -5.44 14.27
CA PRO A 111 5.33 -6.29 15.44
C PRO A 111 4.03 -6.69 16.14
N VAL A 112 3.00 -5.86 16.10
CA VAL A 112 1.73 -6.14 16.78
C VAL A 112 0.96 -7.27 16.11
N ILE A 113 0.91 -7.29 14.77
CA ILE A 113 0.13 -8.31 14.05
C ILE A 113 0.86 -9.65 13.92
N VAL A 114 2.18 -9.68 14.07
CA VAL A 114 2.96 -10.94 14.08
C VAL A 114 3.19 -11.49 15.50
N ASP A 115 2.83 -10.74 16.53
CA ASP A 115 2.95 -11.17 17.92
C ASP A 115 2.23 -12.51 18.14
N PRO A 116 2.87 -13.54 18.72
CA PRO A 116 2.29 -14.87 18.89
C PRO A 116 0.99 -14.89 19.71
N LEU A 117 0.72 -13.89 20.52
CA LEU A 117 -0.52 -13.76 21.28
C LEU A 117 -1.64 -13.14 20.45
N ASN A 118 -1.31 -12.33 19.45
CA ASN A 118 -2.27 -11.60 18.60
C ASN A 118 -2.53 -12.32 17.28
N ALA A 119 -1.50 -12.79 16.60
CA ALA A 119 -1.58 -13.39 15.26
C ALA A 119 -2.65 -14.49 15.15
N PRO A 120 -2.76 -15.47 16.06
CA PRO A 120 -3.77 -16.53 15.94
C PRO A 120 -5.18 -16.09 16.37
N ARG A 121 -5.33 -14.91 16.97
CA ARG A 121 -6.60 -14.43 17.52
C ARG A 121 -7.34 -13.46 16.61
N THR A 122 -6.66 -12.95 15.58
CA THR A 122 -7.24 -11.99 14.64
C THR A 122 -6.98 -12.42 13.21
N THR A 123 -7.81 -11.93 12.29
CA THR A 123 -7.59 -12.14 10.84
C THR A 123 -6.69 -11.06 10.21
N THR A 124 -6.14 -10.15 11.01
CA THR A 124 -5.41 -8.98 10.50
C THR A 124 -4.17 -9.38 9.74
N LEU A 125 -3.37 -10.31 10.28
CA LEU A 125 -2.17 -10.84 9.61
C LEU A 125 -2.51 -11.46 8.25
N ALA A 126 -3.52 -12.33 8.21
CA ALA A 126 -3.95 -12.96 6.96
C ALA A 126 -4.44 -11.92 5.93
N LYS A 127 -5.22 -10.93 6.37
CA LYS A 127 -5.71 -9.85 5.49
C LYS A 127 -4.57 -8.99 4.96
N MET A 128 -3.60 -8.63 5.79
CA MET A 128 -2.41 -7.87 5.34
C MET A 128 -1.64 -8.63 4.27
N ASN A 129 -1.39 -9.91 4.47
CA ASN A 129 -0.72 -10.76 3.48
C ASN A 129 -1.54 -10.87 2.19
N THR A 130 -2.84 -11.16 2.29
CA THR A 130 -3.73 -11.26 1.12
C THR A 130 -3.72 -9.97 0.31
N LEU A 131 -3.93 -8.82 0.95
CA LEU A 131 -3.98 -7.53 0.26
C LEU A 131 -2.62 -7.14 -0.32
N GLY A 132 -1.53 -7.40 0.40
CA GLY A 132 -0.17 -7.21 -0.12
C GLY A 132 0.09 -8.03 -1.38
N LEU A 133 -0.27 -9.32 -1.38
CA LEU A 133 -0.14 -10.21 -2.55
C LEU A 133 -0.99 -9.74 -3.73
N LEU A 134 -2.21 -9.26 -3.50
CA LEU A 134 -3.08 -8.72 -4.56
C LEU A 134 -2.45 -7.51 -5.24
N LEU A 135 -1.90 -6.56 -4.48
CA LEU A 135 -1.17 -5.42 -5.04
C LEU A 135 0.11 -5.86 -5.76
N SER A 136 0.84 -6.81 -5.16
CA SER A 136 2.09 -7.33 -5.73
C SER A 136 1.88 -7.97 -7.10
N GLY A 137 0.75 -8.62 -7.34
CA GLY A 137 0.40 -9.13 -8.67
C GLY A 137 0.44 -8.05 -9.76
N CYS A 138 -0.09 -6.86 -9.47
CA CYS A 138 -0.04 -5.71 -10.39
C CYS A 138 1.38 -5.09 -10.45
N VAL A 139 2.04 -4.94 -9.29
CA VAL A 139 3.39 -4.32 -9.20
C VAL A 139 4.43 -5.17 -9.92
N THR A 140 4.38 -6.49 -9.78
CA THR A 140 5.32 -7.43 -10.42
C THR A 140 4.97 -7.77 -11.86
N ALA A 141 3.97 -7.10 -12.43
CA ALA A 141 3.53 -7.23 -13.81
C ALA A 141 3.09 -8.68 -14.19
N ILE A 142 2.42 -9.38 -13.27
CA ILE A 142 1.71 -10.62 -13.64
C ILE A 142 0.68 -10.28 -14.73
N PRO A 143 0.57 -11.07 -15.81
CA PRO A 143 -0.34 -10.76 -16.90
C PRO A 143 -1.77 -10.51 -16.43
N ASP A 144 -2.37 -9.41 -16.89
CA ASP A 144 -3.72 -8.93 -16.55
C ASP A 144 -3.99 -8.67 -15.07
N ALA A 145 -2.99 -8.78 -14.18
CA ALA A 145 -3.22 -8.65 -12.75
C ALA A 145 -3.75 -7.26 -12.34
N CYS A 146 -3.21 -6.18 -12.92
CA CYS A 146 -3.73 -4.84 -12.65
C CYS A 146 -5.21 -4.72 -13.07
N ALA A 147 -5.56 -5.17 -14.28
CA ALA A 147 -6.93 -5.09 -14.78
C ALA A 147 -7.90 -5.91 -13.91
N LYS A 148 -7.52 -7.14 -13.53
CA LYS A 148 -8.32 -8.00 -12.66
C LYS A 148 -8.48 -7.42 -11.25
N LEU A 149 -7.40 -6.89 -10.68
CA LEU A 149 -7.41 -6.22 -9.37
C LEU A 149 -8.35 -5.00 -9.40
N PHE A 150 -8.23 -4.16 -10.43
CA PHE A 150 -9.03 -2.92 -10.53
C PHE A 150 -10.51 -3.22 -10.75
N ASP A 151 -10.84 -4.23 -11.54
CA ASP A 151 -12.21 -4.69 -11.70
C ASP A 151 -12.78 -5.21 -10.35
N ALA A 152 -12.01 -6.00 -9.60
CA ALA A 152 -12.44 -6.51 -8.29
C ALA A 152 -12.51 -5.42 -7.21
N ALA A 153 -11.64 -4.41 -7.27
CA ALA A 153 -11.57 -3.27 -6.35
C ALA A 153 -12.50 -2.09 -6.73
N THR A 154 -13.35 -2.26 -7.77
CA THR A 154 -14.33 -1.25 -8.15
C THR A 154 -15.38 -1.12 -7.06
N PRO A 155 -15.60 0.09 -6.49
CA PRO A 155 -16.56 0.27 -5.40
C PRO A 155 -18.01 0.18 -5.91
N PRO A 156 -18.99 -0.07 -5.03
CA PRO A 156 -20.40 -0.13 -5.42
C PRO A 156 -20.84 1.15 -6.14
N GLY A 157 -21.32 1.01 -7.39
CA GLY A 157 -21.78 2.15 -8.19
C GLY A 157 -20.70 3.14 -8.63
N GLY A 158 -19.43 2.82 -8.41
CA GLY A 158 -18.28 3.65 -8.77
C GLY A 158 -17.58 3.20 -10.06
N THR A 159 -16.42 3.79 -10.30
CA THR A 159 -15.53 3.47 -11.43
C THR A 159 -14.34 2.64 -10.96
N PRO A 160 -13.75 1.82 -11.84
CA PRO A 160 -12.51 1.10 -11.53
C PRO A 160 -11.41 2.07 -11.08
N PRO A 161 -10.59 1.69 -10.09
CA PRO A 161 -9.42 2.48 -9.68
C PRO A 161 -8.42 2.59 -10.84
N ALA A 162 -7.66 3.69 -10.86
CA ALA A 162 -6.64 3.94 -11.87
C ALA A 162 -5.26 3.39 -11.49
N ASP A 163 -5.04 3.12 -10.20
CA ASP A 163 -3.76 2.69 -9.66
C ASP A 163 -3.92 1.81 -8.40
N THR A 164 -2.79 1.25 -7.95
CA THR A 164 -2.75 0.31 -6.82
C THR A 164 -3.13 0.98 -5.48
N LEU A 165 -2.80 2.24 -5.26
CA LEU A 165 -3.20 2.97 -4.05
C LEU A 165 -4.71 3.18 -4.00
N GLN A 166 -5.30 3.59 -5.11
CA GLN A 166 -6.75 3.76 -5.22
C GLN A 166 -7.48 2.42 -5.07
N ALA A 167 -6.92 1.33 -5.61
CA ALA A 167 -7.44 -0.02 -5.40
C ALA A 167 -7.43 -0.39 -3.91
N ALA A 168 -6.32 -0.20 -3.21
CA ALA A 168 -6.20 -0.44 -1.78
C ALA A 168 -7.20 0.42 -0.97
N GLN A 169 -7.37 1.69 -1.33
CA GLN A 169 -8.33 2.59 -0.70
C GLN A 169 -9.79 2.12 -0.89
N ASN A 170 -10.16 1.74 -2.10
CA ASN A 170 -11.50 1.25 -2.39
C ASN A 170 -11.84 0.00 -1.58
N ILE A 171 -10.90 -0.95 -1.51
CA ILE A 171 -11.03 -2.17 -0.70
C ILE A 171 -11.16 -1.81 0.79
N ALA A 172 -10.34 -0.89 1.29
CA ALA A 172 -10.40 -0.47 2.69
C ALA A 172 -11.72 0.22 3.06
N ARG A 173 -12.31 0.98 2.14
CA ARG A 173 -13.62 1.64 2.32
C ARG A 173 -14.81 0.70 2.19
N HIS A 174 -14.68 -0.34 1.40
CA HIS A 174 -15.75 -1.30 1.09
C HIS A 174 -15.31 -2.75 1.32
N PRO A 175 -14.86 -3.12 2.54
CA PRO A 175 -14.18 -4.39 2.79
C PRO A 175 -15.07 -5.64 2.60
N TRP A 176 -16.37 -5.47 2.53
CA TRP A 176 -17.33 -6.56 2.24
C TRP A 176 -17.66 -6.70 0.75
N HIS A 177 -17.30 -5.70 -0.06
CA HIS A 177 -17.64 -5.69 -1.49
C HIS A 177 -16.62 -6.51 -2.28
N ASN A 178 -17.12 -7.42 -3.09
CA ASN A 178 -16.32 -8.30 -3.94
C ASN A 178 -15.26 -9.13 -3.19
N ALA A 179 -15.43 -9.40 -1.89
CA ALA A 179 -14.45 -10.11 -1.08
C ALA A 179 -14.08 -11.48 -1.68
N ASP A 180 -15.08 -12.26 -2.14
CA ASP A 180 -14.86 -13.56 -2.78
C ASP A 180 -14.07 -13.41 -4.09
N LYS A 181 -14.39 -12.38 -4.90
CA LYS A 181 -13.71 -12.09 -6.14
C LYS A 181 -12.24 -11.71 -5.89
N LEU A 182 -11.99 -10.82 -4.91
CA LEU A 182 -10.64 -10.44 -4.50
C LEU A 182 -9.84 -11.66 -4.02
N PHE A 183 -10.42 -12.49 -3.16
CA PHE A 183 -9.74 -13.67 -2.66
C PHE A 183 -9.42 -14.67 -3.77
N GLY A 184 -10.35 -14.88 -4.71
CA GLY A 184 -10.15 -15.77 -5.86
C GLY A 184 -9.04 -15.32 -6.83
N LEU A 185 -8.61 -14.04 -6.79
CA LEU A 185 -7.47 -13.57 -7.58
C LEU A 185 -6.14 -14.16 -7.11
N LEU A 186 -6.01 -14.60 -5.86
CA LEU A 186 -4.77 -15.22 -5.37
C LEU A 186 -4.43 -16.48 -6.15
N ASP A 187 -5.41 -17.34 -6.41
CA ASP A 187 -5.21 -18.55 -7.20
C ASP A 187 -4.84 -18.21 -8.65
N ALA A 188 -5.39 -17.12 -9.19
CA ALA A 188 -5.10 -16.67 -10.54
C ALA A 188 -3.70 -16.03 -10.68
N PHE A 189 -3.22 -15.34 -9.62
CA PHE A 189 -1.91 -14.67 -9.63
C PHE A 189 -0.79 -15.62 -9.22
N TYR A 190 -1.08 -16.55 -8.31
CA TYR A 190 -0.11 -17.46 -7.69
C TYR A 190 -0.63 -18.91 -7.74
N PRO A 191 -0.78 -19.49 -8.94
CA PRO A 191 -1.30 -20.85 -9.07
C PRO A 191 -0.38 -21.84 -8.33
N ILE A 192 -0.99 -22.74 -7.55
CA ILE A 192 -0.26 -23.84 -6.94
C ILE A 192 0.08 -24.82 -8.07
N PRO A 193 1.36 -25.19 -8.30
CA PRO A 193 1.71 -26.19 -9.29
C PRO A 193 0.99 -27.51 -8.99
N GLU A 194 0.33 -28.05 -10.00
CA GLU A 194 -0.18 -29.43 -9.89
C GLU A 194 1.01 -30.38 -9.76
N GLY A 195 1.07 -31.16 -8.66
CA GLY A 195 2.15 -32.09 -8.35
C GLY A 195 2.15 -33.35 -9.21
#